data_b213085d5f130a6b5c64226087ffa45f
#
_entry.id   b213085d5f130a6b5c64226087ffa45f
#
_cell.length_a   1.000
_cell.length_b   1.000
_cell.length_c   1.000
_cell.angle_alpha   90.00
_cell.angle_beta   90.00
_cell.angle_gamma   90.00
#
_symmetry.space_group_name_H-M   'P 1'
#
loop_
_entity.id
_entity.type
_entity.pdbx_description
1 polymer ?
#
loop_
_entity_poly.entity_id
_entity_poly.type
_entity_poly.pdbx_seq_one_letter_code
_entity_poly.pdbx_strand_id
1 'polypeptide(L)'
;MAQSFAKLEEEGVCSAEDLTRAAADFNYSFRFLEDVETGDARRLEGFIFPNTYDFYQGEQASSVINKFLTALHSRITADMWKQIEERGTTFRDTVIVASMLEKEAANDEERAMIASVIYNRLAAGMPLGIDSTILYVHPDYTGGVDLPVEYLEEDSPYNTRINTGLPPTPICNPGMASIQAALNPMQTDYLYYALDAEEGVHKFFKDYASFSAFAAEQNYAQP
;
A
#
# COMPACT_ATOMS: atom_id res chain seq x y z
N MET A 1 6.55 4.56 -6.51
CA MET A 1 7.65 5.56 -6.53
C MET A 1 8.37 5.59 -7.87
N ALA A 2 8.90 4.48 -8.42
CA ALA A 2 9.62 4.47 -9.69
C ALA A 2 8.89 5.15 -10.87
N GLN A 3 7.59 4.89 -11.03
CA GLN A 3 6.78 5.53 -12.07
C GLN A 3 6.72 7.07 -11.93
N SER A 4 6.65 7.58 -10.69
CA SER A 4 6.68 9.03 -10.45
C SER A 4 8.03 9.64 -10.80
N PHE A 5 9.13 8.94 -10.52
CA PHE A 5 10.48 9.41 -10.84
C PHE A 5 10.72 9.42 -12.35
N ALA A 6 10.30 8.36 -13.05
CA ALA A 6 10.38 8.31 -14.50
C ALA A 6 9.57 9.46 -15.16
N LYS A 7 8.38 9.77 -14.62
CA LYS A 7 7.57 10.91 -15.13
C LYS A 7 8.24 12.25 -14.91
N LEU A 8 8.86 12.48 -13.75
CA LEU A 8 9.57 13.72 -13.46
C LEU A 8 10.80 13.90 -14.37
N GLU A 9 11.50 12.83 -14.70
CA GLU A 9 12.59 12.85 -15.66
C GLU A 9 12.11 13.16 -17.08
N GLU A 10 11.02 12.52 -17.53
CA GLU A 10 10.39 12.81 -18.84
C GLU A 10 10.01 14.29 -18.99
N GLU A 11 9.48 14.89 -17.91
CA GLU A 11 9.09 16.31 -17.89
C GLU A 11 10.29 17.29 -17.69
N GLY A 12 11.51 16.74 -17.58
CA GLY A 12 12.75 17.55 -17.46
C GLY A 12 12.91 18.22 -16.09
N VAL A 13 12.25 17.72 -15.05
CA VAL A 13 12.36 18.26 -13.68
C VAL A 13 13.74 17.90 -13.11
N CYS A 14 14.09 16.63 -13.04
CA CYS A 14 15.42 16.10 -12.66
C CYS A 14 15.51 14.62 -13.02
N SER A 15 16.73 14.06 -13.01
CA SER A 15 16.91 12.65 -13.40
C SER A 15 16.30 11.69 -12.38
N ALA A 16 15.81 10.54 -12.85
CA ALA A 16 15.33 9.46 -11.99
C ALA A 16 16.45 8.92 -11.10
N GLU A 17 17.69 8.95 -11.57
CA GLU A 17 18.88 8.56 -10.80
C GLU A 17 19.10 9.51 -9.61
N ASP A 18 19.06 10.84 -9.83
CA ASP A 18 19.22 11.81 -8.75
C ASP A 18 18.06 11.73 -7.73
N LEU A 19 16.84 11.51 -8.20
CA LEU A 19 15.67 11.27 -7.32
C LEU A 19 15.87 10.01 -6.47
N THR A 20 16.33 8.91 -7.07
CA THR A 20 16.61 7.66 -6.37
C THR A 20 17.70 7.86 -5.30
N ARG A 21 18.79 8.54 -5.65
CA ARG A 21 19.87 8.87 -4.71
C ARG A 21 19.39 9.78 -3.59
N ALA A 22 18.62 10.81 -3.91
CA ALA A 22 18.06 11.71 -2.90
C ALA A 22 17.05 11.00 -2.00
N ALA A 23 16.26 10.07 -2.53
CA ALA A 23 15.35 9.24 -1.73
C ALA A 23 16.12 8.33 -0.77
N ALA A 24 17.23 7.73 -1.21
CA ALA A 24 18.05 6.85 -0.39
C ALA A 24 18.79 7.60 0.72
N ASP A 25 19.49 8.68 0.36
CA ASP A 25 20.60 9.19 1.18
C ASP A 25 20.29 10.51 1.89
N PHE A 26 19.35 11.32 1.36
CA PHE A 26 19.10 12.64 1.93
C PHE A 26 18.29 12.53 3.24
N ASN A 27 18.74 13.22 4.28
CA ASN A 27 18.07 13.23 5.58
C ASN A 27 16.91 14.24 5.59
N TYR A 28 15.69 13.73 5.41
CA TYR A 28 14.46 14.52 5.52
C TYR A 28 13.96 14.55 6.96
N SER A 29 13.68 15.75 7.49
CA SER A 29 13.25 15.94 8.88
C SER A 29 11.72 15.93 8.98
N PHE A 30 11.12 14.74 8.96
CA PHE A 30 9.69 14.53 9.20
C PHE A 30 9.49 13.46 10.27
N ARG A 31 8.54 13.67 11.18
CA ARG A 31 8.22 12.74 12.27
C ARG A 31 7.96 11.31 11.76
N PHE A 32 7.28 11.16 10.64
CA PHE A 32 6.98 9.84 10.07
C PHE A 32 8.18 9.12 9.43
N LEU A 33 9.35 9.74 9.42
CA LEU A 33 10.62 9.17 8.96
C LEU A 33 11.64 8.95 10.09
N GLU A 34 11.30 9.25 11.35
CA GLU A 34 12.25 9.15 12.46
C GLU A 34 12.82 7.74 12.64
N ASP A 35 12.00 6.70 12.37
CA ASP A 35 12.39 5.29 12.47
C ASP A 35 12.75 4.67 11.12
N VAL A 36 12.97 5.50 10.07
CA VAL A 36 13.23 5.02 8.71
C VAL A 36 14.68 5.28 8.32
N GLU A 37 15.47 4.19 8.27
CA GLU A 37 16.89 4.26 7.94
C GLU A 37 17.15 4.77 6.51
N THR A 38 18.31 5.44 6.33
CA THR A 38 18.82 5.85 5.01
C THR A 38 19.57 4.69 4.33
N GLY A 39 19.85 4.83 3.02
CA GLY A 39 20.65 3.88 2.24
C GLY A 39 19.83 3.08 1.20
N ASP A 40 18.51 3.02 1.32
CA ASP A 40 17.63 2.41 0.31
C ASP A 40 16.52 3.38 -0.08
N ALA A 41 16.38 3.69 -1.36
CA ALA A 41 15.33 4.57 -1.87
C ALA A 41 13.92 4.09 -1.53
N ARG A 42 13.71 2.77 -1.42
CA ARG A 42 12.42 2.16 -1.05
C ARG A 42 11.93 2.57 0.35
N ARG A 43 12.79 3.17 1.17
CA ARG A 43 12.39 3.74 2.45
C ARG A 43 11.29 4.79 2.33
N LEU A 44 11.21 5.46 1.17
CA LEU A 44 10.18 6.48 0.86
C LEU A 44 9.00 5.93 0.06
N GLU A 45 8.95 4.62 -0.24
CA GLU A 45 7.75 4.02 -0.86
C GLU A 45 6.55 4.19 0.09
N GLY A 46 5.43 4.64 -0.49
CA GLY A 46 4.23 4.98 0.27
C GLY A 46 4.16 6.41 0.78
N PHE A 47 5.28 7.16 0.78
CA PHE A 47 5.35 8.54 1.29
C PHE A 47 5.35 9.61 0.18
N ILE A 48 5.44 9.22 -1.09
CA ILE A 48 5.31 10.12 -2.25
C ILE A 48 3.82 10.38 -2.49
N PHE A 49 3.26 11.31 -1.71
CA PHE A 49 1.82 11.51 -1.64
C PHE A 49 1.19 11.90 -2.99
N PRO A 50 0.12 11.23 -3.45
CA PRO A 50 -0.55 11.57 -4.70
C PRO A 50 -1.27 12.93 -4.59
N ASN A 51 -0.82 13.88 -5.41
CA ASN A 51 -1.38 15.23 -5.49
C ASN A 51 -0.97 15.86 -6.82
N THR A 52 -1.49 17.06 -7.13
CA THR A 52 -0.96 17.90 -8.20
C THR A 52 0.18 18.76 -7.64
N TYR A 53 1.30 18.78 -8.35
CA TYR A 53 2.50 19.50 -7.96
C TYR A 53 3.02 20.37 -9.07
N ASP A 54 3.53 21.54 -8.72
CA ASP A 54 4.26 22.42 -9.62
C ASP A 54 5.77 22.24 -9.40
N PHE A 55 6.49 21.92 -10.48
CA PHE A 55 7.93 21.78 -10.49
C PHE A 55 8.57 22.66 -11.56
N TYR A 56 9.80 23.09 -11.30
CA TYR A 56 10.62 23.77 -12.29
C TYR A 56 11.53 22.77 -13.01
N GLN A 57 11.85 23.02 -14.27
CA GLN A 57 12.87 22.25 -14.97
C GLN A 57 14.25 22.46 -14.30
N GLY A 58 14.99 21.36 -14.09
CA GLY A 58 16.27 21.40 -13.41
C GLY A 58 16.18 21.58 -11.89
N GLU A 59 15.01 21.35 -11.28
CA GLU A 59 14.87 21.44 -9.82
C GLU A 59 15.71 20.36 -9.11
N GLN A 60 16.27 20.70 -7.95
CA GLN A 60 17.06 19.74 -7.16
C GLN A 60 16.20 18.56 -6.69
N ALA A 61 16.67 17.33 -6.88
CA ALA A 61 15.94 16.11 -6.53
C ALA A 61 15.51 16.06 -5.07
N SER A 62 16.35 16.51 -4.11
CA SER A 62 15.97 16.59 -2.70
C SER A 62 14.83 17.58 -2.44
N SER A 63 14.78 18.69 -3.17
CA SER A 63 13.67 19.66 -3.07
C SER A 63 12.37 19.08 -3.64
N VAL A 64 12.46 18.37 -4.77
CA VAL A 64 11.33 17.67 -5.39
C VAL A 64 10.73 16.65 -4.40
N ILE A 65 11.54 15.78 -3.83
CA ILE A 65 11.09 14.81 -2.83
C ILE A 65 10.52 15.50 -1.60
N ASN A 66 11.15 16.57 -1.11
CA ASN A 66 10.65 17.31 0.03
C ASN A 66 9.25 17.90 -0.19
N LYS A 67 8.89 18.29 -1.43
CA LYS A 67 7.51 18.71 -1.74
C LYS A 67 6.49 17.59 -1.53
N PHE A 68 6.79 16.36 -1.97
CA PHE A 68 5.91 15.21 -1.73
C PHE A 68 5.72 14.94 -0.25
N LEU A 69 6.83 14.90 0.51
CA LEU A 69 6.81 14.63 1.95
C LEU A 69 6.10 15.75 2.72
N THR A 70 6.27 17.02 2.32
CA THR A 70 5.56 18.17 2.89
C THR A 70 4.07 18.07 2.62
N ALA A 71 3.67 17.66 1.41
CA ALA A 71 2.27 17.47 1.07
C ALA A 71 1.60 16.37 1.92
N LEU A 72 2.29 15.27 2.19
CA LEU A 72 1.84 14.25 3.12
C LEU A 72 1.77 14.81 4.54
N HIS A 73 2.86 15.42 5.02
CA HIS A 73 2.96 15.98 6.38
C HIS A 73 1.80 16.95 6.70
N SER A 74 1.45 17.81 5.77
CA SER A 74 0.36 18.78 5.95
C SER A 74 -1.03 18.16 6.13
N ARG A 75 -1.19 16.89 5.82
CA ARG A 75 -2.45 16.13 5.93
C ARG A 75 -2.53 15.25 7.17
N ILE A 76 -1.39 14.98 7.81
CA ILE A 76 -1.35 14.18 9.03
C ILE A 76 -1.72 15.07 10.21
N THR A 77 -2.86 14.79 10.83
CA THR A 77 -3.38 15.56 11.96
C THR A 77 -2.84 15.05 13.31
N ALA A 78 -2.99 15.86 14.35
CA ALA A 78 -2.67 15.44 15.72
C ALA A 78 -3.50 14.23 16.17
N ASP A 79 -4.77 14.16 15.74
CA ASP A 79 -5.65 13.01 16.05
C ASP A 79 -5.16 11.72 15.38
N MET A 80 -4.63 11.79 14.16
CA MET A 80 -4.04 10.62 13.49
C MET A 80 -2.82 10.11 14.25
N TRP A 81 -1.94 10.99 14.71
CA TRP A 81 -0.82 10.61 15.57
C TRP A 81 -1.27 9.95 16.86
N LYS A 82 -2.29 10.51 17.51
CA LYS A 82 -2.86 9.94 18.72
C LYS A 82 -3.42 8.52 18.47
N GLN A 83 -4.14 8.30 17.37
CA GLN A 83 -4.66 6.98 17.00
C GLN A 83 -3.54 5.95 16.77
N ILE A 84 -2.42 6.35 16.17
CA ILE A 84 -1.25 5.49 15.97
C ILE A 84 -0.64 5.10 17.32
N GLU A 85 -0.44 6.07 18.22
CA GLU A 85 0.10 5.85 19.57
C GLU A 85 -0.82 4.92 20.40
N GLU A 86 -2.12 5.16 20.38
CA GLU A 86 -3.12 4.35 21.10
C GLU A 86 -3.17 2.89 20.60
N ARG A 87 -2.85 2.65 19.32
CA ARG A 87 -2.77 1.31 18.74
C ARG A 87 -1.43 0.62 18.98
N GLY A 88 -0.42 1.34 19.45
CA GLY A 88 0.94 0.82 19.60
C GLY A 88 1.58 0.40 18.26
N THR A 89 1.25 1.10 17.18
CA THR A 89 1.77 0.88 15.82
C THR A 89 2.59 2.08 15.34
N THR A 90 3.15 2.01 14.14
CA THR A 90 3.89 3.11 13.52
C THR A 90 3.07 3.76 12.39
N PHE A 91 3.43 4.99 12.01
CA PHE A 91 2.86 5.59 10.78
C PHE A 91 3.24 4.78 9.54
N ARG A 92 4.44 4.20 9.52
CA ARG A 92 4.89 3.31 8.44
C ARG A 92 3.98 2.09 8.29
N ASP A 93 3.67 1.39 9.39
CA ASP A 93 2.75 0.24 9.34
C ASP A 93 1.36 0.64 8.84
N THR A 94 0.88 1.81 9.29
CA THR A 94 -0.38 2.38 8.80
C THR A 94 -0.34 2.61 7.28
N VAL A 95 0.77 3.14 6.75
CA VAL A 95 0.93 3.37 5.29
C VAL A 95 1.08 2.05 4.54
N ILE A 96 1.71 1.03 5.12
CA ILE A 96 1.76 -0.32 4.54
C ILE A 96 0.34 -0.87 4.37
N VAL A 97 -0.48 -0.86 5.44
CA VAL A 97 -1.89 -1.28 5.35
C VAL A 97 -2.65 -0.43 4.33
N ALA A 98 -2.50 0.90 4.38
CA ALA A 98 -3.16 1.81 3.44
C ALA A 98 -2.78 1.51 1.97
N SER A 99 -1.53 1.13 1.71
CA SER A 99 -1.08 0.79 0.36
C SER A 99 -1.73 -0.50 -0.19
N MET A 100 -2.00 -1.46 0.69
CA MET A 100 -2.79 -2.65 0.33
C MET A 100 -4.25 -2.27 0.06
N LEU A 101 -4.87 -1.46 0.93
CA LEU A 101 -6.25 -0.98 0.72
C LEU A 101 -6.41 -0.22 -0.59
N GLU A 102 -5.41 0.58 -0.97
CA GLU A 102 -5.40 1.33 -2.24
C GLU A 102 -5.47 0.42 -3.47
N LYS A 103 -4.92 -0.78 -3.35
CA LYS A 103 -4.86 -1.77 -4.43
C LYS A 103 -6.03 -2.75 -4.43
N GLU A 104 -6.62 -3.02 -3.27
CA GLU A 104 -7.67 -4.03 -3.10
C GLU A 104 -9.09 -3.45 -3.21
N ALA A 105 -9.34 -2.26 -2.66
CA ALA A 105 -10.69 -1.74 -2.56
C ALA A 105 -11.29 -1.37 -3.93
N ALA A 106 -12.45 -1.91 -4.25
CA ALA A 106 -13.20 -1.55 -5.45
C ALA A 106 -13.78 -0.13 -5.37
N ASN A 107 -14.07 0.34 -4.14
CA ASN A 107 -14.59 1.69 -3.86
C ASN A 107 -14.15 2.17 -2.47
N ASP A 108 -14.44 3.44 -2.16
CA ASP A 108 -14.02 4.04 -0.88
C ASP A 108 -14.76 3.45 0.33
N GLU A 109 -15.99 2.96 0.16
CA GLU A 109 -16.83 2.45 1.24
C GLU A 109 -16.31 1.11 1.79
N GLU A 110 -15.62 0.32 0.96
CA GLU A 110 -15.06 -0.97 1.35
C GLU A 110 -13.74 -0.88 2.11
N ARG A 111 -12.99 0.23 1.98
CA ARG A 111 -11.64 0.35 2.54
C ARG A 111 -11.59 0.03 4.03
N ALA A 112 -12.53 0.56 4.81
CA ALA A 112 -12.56 0.32 6.26
C ALA A 112 -12.93 -1.13 6.62
N MET A 113 -13.72 -1.80 5.76
CA MET A 113 -14.08 -3.21 5.92
C MET A 113 -12.88 -4.12 5.60
N ILE A 114 -12.20 -3.87 4.47
CA ILE A 114 -10.98 -4.61 4.09
C ILE A 114 -9.90 -4.39 5.14
N ALA A 115 -9.74 -3.16 5.68
CA ALA A 115 -8.83 -2.87 6.78
C ALA A 115 -9.14 -3.73 8.02
N SER A 116 -10.43 -3.92 8.35
CA SER A 116 -10.85 -4.81 9.43
C SER A 116 -10.38 -6.24 9.21
N VAL A 117 -10.52 -6.79 7.99
CA VAL A 117 -10.05 -8.14 7.67
C VAL A 117 -8.52 -8.24 7.82
N ILE A 118 -7.78 -7.26 7.32
CA ILE A 118 -6.31 -7.24 7.44
C ILE A 118 -5.91 -7.28 8.92
N TYR A 119 -6.46 -6.41 9.77
CA TYR A 119 -6.12 -6.38 11.19
C TYR A 119 -6.58 -7.63 11.94
N ASN A 120 -7.75 -8.20 11.60
CA ASN A 120 -8.21 -9.46 12.20
C ASN A 120 -7.26 -10.62 11.86
N ARG A 121 -6.78 -10.71 10.62
CA ARG A 121 -5.78 -11.71 10.22
C ARG A 121 -4.43 -11.48 10.92
N LEU A 122 -3.96 -10.26 11.00
CA LEU A 122 -2.73 -9.94 11.75
C LEU A 122 -2.84 -10.36 13.22
N ALA A 123 -3.96 -10.05 13.88
CA ALA A 123 -4.22 -10.44 15.27
C ALA A 123 -4.31 -11.96 15.45
N ALA A 124 -4.81 -12.69 14.45
CA ALA A 124 -4.89 -14.14 14.45
C ALA A 124 -3.60 -14.84 14.02
N GLY A 125 -2.54 -14.10 13.63
CA GLY A 125 -1.30 -14.67 13.09
C GLY A 125 -1.49 -15.38 11.75
N MET A 126 -2.51 -14.98 10.98
CA MET A 126 -2.80 -15.54 9.67
C MET A 126 -2.04 -14.82 8.57
N PRO A 127 -1.63 -15.52 7.49
CA PRO A 127 -1.15 -14.89 6.27
C PRO A 127 -2.22 -13.95 5.70
N LEU A 128 -1.83 -12.78 5.18
CA LEU A 128 -2.80 -11.81 4.63
C LEU A 128 -3.40 -12.27 3.30
N GLY A 129 -2.63 -12.98 2.47
CA GLY A 129 -3.09 -13.54 1.21
C GLY A 129 -3.52 -12.48 0.19
N ILE A 130 -2.79 -11.36 0.13
CA ILE A 130 -3.10 -10.21 -0.72
C ILE A 130 -2.22 -10.25 -1.98
N ASP A 131 -2.83 -10.48 -3.13
CA ASP A 131 -2.14 -10.69 -4.40
C ASP A 131 -1.39 -9.45 -4.90
N SER A 132 -1.89 -8.27 -4.61
CA SER A 132 -1.22 -7.01 -4.96
C SER A 132 0.17 -6.87 -4.31
N THR A 133 0.44 -7.57 -3.20
CA THR A 133 1.77 -7.61 -2.59
C THR A 133 2.76 -8.43 -3.40
N ILE A 134 2.28 -9.51 -4.05
CA ILE A 134 3.07 -10.34 -4.97
C ILE A 134 3.33 -9.54 -6.26
N LEU A 135 2.29 -8.92 -6.82
CA LEU A 135 2.41 -8.09 -8.03
C LEU A 135 3.37 -6.91 -7.87
N TYR A 136 3.58 -6.42 -6.66
CA TYR A 136 4.55 -5.35 -6.41
C TYR A 136 5.98 -5.73 -6.78
N VAL A 137 6.36 -6.98 -6.62
CA VAL A 137 7.69 -7.49 -6.99
C VAL A 137 7.75 -8.06 -8.42
N HIS A 138 6.60 -8.12 -9.09
CA HIS A 138 6.47 -8.53 -10.50
C HIS A 138 5.81 -7.43 -11.35
N PRO A 139 6.43 -6.23 -11.46
CA PRO A 139 5.80 -5.07 -12.11
C PRO A 139 5.55 -5.26 -13.61
N ASP A 140 6.24 -6.20 -14.24
CA ASP A 140 6.10 -6.52 -15.67
C ASP A 140 4.99 -7.55 -15.96
N TYR A 141 4.32 -8.06 -14.92
CA TYR A 141 3.21 -8.99 -15.11
C TYR A 141 2.00 -8.28 -15.72
N THR A 142 1.61 -8.72 -16.89
CA THR A 142 0.46 -8.21 -17.67
C THR A 142 -0.62 -9.27 -17.90
N GLY A 143 -0.54 -10.38 -17.16
CA GLY A 143 -1.52 -11.46 -17.23
C GLY A 143 -2.87 -11.11 -16.56
N GLY A 144 -3.78 -12.09 -16.61
CA GLY A 144 -5.13 -11.95 -16.07
C GLY A 144 -5.23 -11.98 -14.53
N VAL A 145 -6.43 -12.29 -14.04
CA VAL A 145 -6.75 -12.33 -12.59
C VAL A 145 -5.99 -13.43 -11.86
N ASP A 146 -5.70 -14.55 -12.53
CA ASP A 146 -5.00 -15.68 -11.92
C ASP A 146 -3.48 -15.47 -12.00
N LEU A 147 -2.83 -15.39 -10.85
CA LEU A 147 -1.37 -15.32 -10.78
C LEU A 147 -0.74 -16.68 -11.11
N PRO A 148 0.43 -16.70 -11.78
CA PRO A 148 1.21 -17.92 -11.99
C PRO A 148 1.52 -18.63 -10.66
N VAL A 149 1.49 -19.96 -10.66
CA VAL A 149 1.75 -20.77 -9.45
C VAL A 149 3.15 -20.47 -8.89
N GLU A 150 4.14 -20.25 -9.76
CA GLU A 150 5.50 -19.89 -9.38
C GLU A 150 5.57 -18.57 -8.57
N TYR A 151 4.67 -17.59 -8.82
CA TYR A 151 4.59 -16.36 -8.06
C TYR A 151 3.91 -16.58 -6.70
N LEU A 152 2.91 -17.47 -6.66
CA LEU A 152 2.20 -17.79 -5.42
C LEU A 152 3.08 -18.57 -4.42
N GLU A 153 4.07 -19.31 -4.91
CA GLU A 153 5.00 -20.13 -4.12
C GLU A 153 6.38 -19.48 -3.92
N GLU A 154 6.63 -18.31 -4.53
CA GLU A 154 7.92 -17.62 -4.43
C GLU A 154 8.23 -17.24 -2.98
N ASP A 155 9.46 -17.57 -2.53
CA ASP A 155 9.99 -17.13 -1.24
C ASP A 155 10.43 -15.66 -1.31
N SER A 156 9.45 -14.78 -1.24
CA SER A 156 9.63 -13.33 -1.21
C SER A 156 9.03 -12.77 0.07
N PRO A 157 9.69 -11.82 0.76
CA PRO A 157 9.13 -11.17 1.95
C PRO A 157 7.84 -10.37 1.65
N TYR A 158 7.53 -10.13 0.37
CA TYR A 158 6.27 -9.53 -0.08
C TYR A 158 5.18 -10.57 -0.32
N ASN A 159 5.50 -11.86 -0.36
CA ASN A 159 4.48 -12.89 -0.55
C ASN A 159 3.68 -13.11 0.75
N THR A 160 2.60 -12.36 0.89
CA THR A 160 1.70 -12.44 2.04
C THR A 160 0.78 -13.67 2.03
N ARG A 161 0.89 -14.57 1.05
CA ARG A 161 0.21 -15.89 1.06
C ARG A 161 0.96 -16.91 1.90
N ILE A 162 2.28 -16.81 1.95
CA ILE A 162 3.14 -17.74 2.70
C ILE A 162 3.74 -17.11 3.96
N ASN A 163 3.94 -15.80 3.99
CA ASN A 163 4.47 -15.08 5.13
C ASN A 163 3.35 -14.44 5.95
N THR A 164 3.48 -14.48 7.28
CA THR A 164 2.60 -13.77 8.21
C THR A 164 3.13 -12.38 8.49
N GLY A 165 2.25 -11.47 8.91
CA GLY A 165 2.63 -10.09 9.20
C GLY A 165 2.50 -9.17 8.00
N LEU A 166 2.99 -7.93 8.14
CA LEU A 166 3.01 -6.93 7.08
C LEU A 166 4.19 -7.14 6.14
N PRO A 167 4.06 -6.79 4.84
CA PRO A 167 5.21 -6.74 3.94
C PRO A 167 6.23 -5.69 4.39
N PRO A 168 7.50 -5.78 3.93
CA PRO A 168 8.58 -4.91 4.42
C PRO A 168 8.38 -3.41 4.16
N THR A 169 7.68 -3.06 3.08
CA THR A 169 7.38 -1.67 2.69
C THR A 169 5.96 -1.54 2.17
N PRO A 170 5.42 -0.31 2.08
CA PRO A 170 4.24 -0.07 1.26
C PRO A 170 4.45 -0.54 -0.18
N ILE A 171 3.37 -0.97 -0.84
CA ILE A 171 3.39 -1.48 -2.23
C ILE A 171 2.94 -0.43 -3.26
N CYS A 172 2.49 0.71 -2.80
CA CYS A 172 2.19 1.90 -3.61
C CYS A 172 2.14 3.15 -2.72
N ASN A 173 1.90 4.31 -3.32
CA ASN A 173 1.66 5.55 -2.59
C ASN A 173 0.15 5.75 -2.40
N PRO A 174 -0.39 5.50 -1.18
CA PRO A 174 -1.82 5.56 -0.94
C PRO A 174 -2.35 7.00 -0.84
N GLY A 175 -3.62 7.18 -1.19
CA GLY A 175 -4.38 8.39 -0.92
C GLY A 175 -4.84 8.51 0.54
N MET A 176 -5.38 9.70 0.90
CA MET A 176 -5.86 9.94 2.27
C MET A 176 -7.02 9.02 2.68
N ALA A 177 -7.89 8.63 1.73
CA ALA A 177 -9.00 7.71 2.02
C ALA A 177 -8.48 6.38 2.56
N SER A 178 -7.45 5.80 1.93
CA SER A 178 -6.82 4.56 2.38
C SER A 178 -6.09 4.72 3.71
N ILE A 179 -5.36 5.84 3.91
CA ILE A 179 -4.69 6.12 5.19
C ILE A 179 -5.72 6.26 6.32
N GLN A 180 -6.83 6.97 6.09
CA GLN A 180 -7.89 7.11 7.07
C GLN A 180 -8.60 5.79 7.38
N ALA A 181 -8.84 4.95 6.37
CA ALA A 181 -9.43 3.63 6.56
C ALA A 181 -8.49 2.69 7.35
N ALA A 182 -7.19 2.74 7.10
CA ALA A 182 -6.20 2.01 7.89
C ALA A 182 -6.17 2.44 9.36
N LEU A 183 -6.37 3.74 9.63
CA LEU A 183 -6.47 4.28 10.98
C LEU A 183 -7.82 3.98 11.65
N ASN A 184 -8.90 3.88 10.88
CA ASN A 184 -10.26 3.72 11.38
C ASN A 184 -10.94 2.50 10.74
N PRO A 185 -10.40 1.26 10.91
CA PRO A 185 -11.04 0.06 10.39
C PRO A 185 -12.41 -0.15 11.04
N MET A 186 -13.34 -0.73 10.30
CA MET A 186 -14.60 -1.21 10.90
C MET A 186 -14.31 -2.29 11.95
N GLN A 187 -15.15 -2.33 12.97
CA GLN A 187 -15.07 -3.36 14.00
C GLN A 187 -15.92 -4.56 13.57
N THR A 188 -15.27 -5.56 13.02
CA THR A 188 -15.91 -6.80 12.54
C THR A 188 -15.11 -8.02 12.97
N ASP A 189 -15.65 -9.20 12.72
CA ASP A 189 -15.00 -10.50 12.89
C ASP A 189 -14.75 -11.22 11.56
N TYR A 190 -14.80 -10.48 10.44
CA TYR A 190 -14.50 -11.02 9.12
C TYR A 190 -13.01 -11.35 8.96
N LEU A 191 -12.74 -12.49 8.33
CA LEU A 191 -11.40 -12.99 8.02
C LEU A 191 -11.14 -13.14 6.52
N TYR A 192 -12.19 -13.11 5.69
CA TYR A 192 -12.09 -13.32 4.24
C TYR A 192 -12.97 -12.33 3.49
N TYR A 193 -12.55 -11.99 2.28
CA TYR A 193 -13.36 -11.25 1.32
C TYR A 193 -13.09 -11.77 -0.10
N ALA A 194 -14.09 -11.67 -0.96
CA ALA A 194 -13.99 -11.97 -2.38
C ALA A 194 -14.81 -10.95 -3.17
N LEU A 195 -14.30 -10.57 -4.34
CA LEU A 195 -15.02 -9.71 -5.27
C LEU A 195 -16.25 -10.45 -5.81
N ASP A 196 -17.42 -9.84 -5.74
CA ASP A 196 -18.60 -10.25 -6.49
C ASP A 196 -18.44 -9.74 -7.93
N ALA A 197 -18.27 -10.66 -8.86
CA ALA A 197 -18.00 -10.34 -10.27
C ALA A 197 -19.20 -9.67 -10.96
N GLU A 198 -20.43 -9.88 -10.47
CA GLU A 198 -21.65 -9.27 -11.01
C GLU A 198 -21.90 -7.88 -10.43
N GLU A 199 -21.74 -7.72 -9.11
CA GLU A 199 -22.00 -6.46 -8.42
C GLU A 199 -20.77 -5.51 -8.43
N GLY A 200 -19.55 -6.02 -8.67
CA GLY A 200 -18.31 -5.25 -8.65
C GLY A 200 -17.91 -4.72 -7.28
N VAL A 201 -18.38 -5.38 -6.21
CA VAL A 201 -18.10 -5.05 -4.80
C VAL A 201 -17.67 -6.30 -4.04
N HIS A 202 -16.97 -6.13 -2.91
CA HIS A 202 -16.54 -7.29 -2.12
C HIS A 202 -17.64 -7.78 -1.17
N LYS A 203 -17.73 -9.12 -1.04
CA LYS A 203 -18.46 -9.81 0.01
C LYS A 203 -17.49 -10.27 1.09
N PHE A 204 -17.94 -10.23 2.35
CA PHE A 204 -17.08 -10.47 3.52
C PHE A 204 -17.56 -11.68 4.30
N PHE A 205 -16.64 -12.54 4.75
CA PHE A 205 -16.91 -13.82 5.37
C PHE A 205 -16.09 -14.01 6.65
N LYS A 206 -16.70 -14.72 7.63
CA LYS A 206 -16.04 -15.07 8.89
C LYS A 206 -15.25 -16.36 8.80
N ASP A 207 -15.68 -17.30 7.97
CA ASP A 207 -15.11 -18.63 7.83
C ASP A 207 -14.73 -18.96 6.38
N TYR A 208 -13.77 -19.86 6.25
CA TYR A 208 -13.24 -20.27 4.96
C TYR A 208 -14.25 -21.03 4.09
N ALA A 209 -15.16 -21.82 4.70
CA ALA A 209 -16.12 -22.61 3.94
C ALA A 209 -17.10 -21.70 3.18
N SER A 210 -17.64 -20.69 3.86
CA SER A 210 -18.54 -19.69 3.25
C SER A 210 -17.83 -18.88 2.17
N PHE A 211 -16.58 -18.44 2.44
CA PHE A 211 -15.74 -17.74 1.46
C PHE A 211 -15.46 -18.60 0.23
N SER A 212 -15.00 -19.85 0.42
CA SER A 212 -14.63 -20.74 -0.67
C SER A 212 -15.83 -21.12 -1.54
N ALA A 213 -17.00 -21.35 -0.93
CA ALA A 213 -18.24 -21.60 -1.66
C ALA A 213 -18.62 -20.41 -2.55
N PHE A 214 -18.59 -19.19 -2.00
CA PHE A 214 -18.87 -17.98 -2.77
C PHE A 214 -17.85 -17.76 -3.89
N ALA A 215 -16.54 -17.85 -3.58
CA ALA A 215 -15.48 -17.62 -4.56
C ALA A 215 -15.54 -18.60 -5.74
N ALA A 216 -15.96 -19.87 -5.49
CA ALA A 216 -16.12 -20.88 -6.54
C ALA A 216 -17.29 -20.58 -7.50
N GLU A 217 -18.25 -19.77 -7.09
CA GLU A 217 -19.38 -19.35 -7.93
C GLU A 217 -19.05 -18.15 -8.79
N GLN A 218 -17.94 -17.42 -8.47
CA GLN A 218 -17.56 -16.23 -9.19
C GLN A 218 -16.95 -16.57 -10.56
N ASN A 219 -17.48 -15.95 -11.60
CA ASN A 219 -17.01 -16.12 -12.96
C ASN A 219 -16.18 -14.87 -13.32
N TYR A 220 -14.94 -14.79 -12.78
CA TYR A 220 -14.04 -13.70 -13.14
C TYR A 220 -13.71 -13.80 -14.62
N ALA A 221 -14.10 -12.76 -15.40
CA ALA A 221 -13.84 -12.74 -16.83
C ALA A 221 -12.34 -12.90 -17.07
N GLN A 222 -11.98 -13.98 -17.74
CA GLN A 222 -10.62 -14.12 -18.29
C GLN A 222 -10.48 -13.09 -19.42
N PRO A 223 -9.38 -12.31 -19.49
CA PRO A 223 -9.16 -11.33 -20.54
C PRO A 223 -9.01 -11.95 -21.93
#